data_0d98426968d95874417e76c7745b8ecb
#
_entry.id   0d98426968d95874417e76c7745b8ecb
#
_cell.length_a   1.000
_cell.length_b   1.000
_cell.length_c   1.000
_cell.angle_alpha   90.00
_cell.angle_beta   90.00
_cell.angle_gamma   90.00
#
_symmetry.space_group_name_H-M   'P 1'
#
loop_
_entity.id
_entity.type
_entity.pdbx_description
1 polymer ?
#
loop_
_entity_poly.entity_id
_entity_poly.type
_entity_poly.pdbx_seq_one_letter_code
_entity_poly.pdbx_strand_id
1 'polypeptide(L)'
;MNETSRSLRVAALILALFLPGFNTAYADTLASKLELMEAQSPIDIRSDSTYYGNLPKLNFNLNSDTALTVINNGSPDHEKTIRGNVSPGEGTLMLSGHQWNLAQFHFHTPSEHLINGRASPMEMHLVFSDAADNLLVVGRDIEQGLFKNRPLAPIFSDLPQTTEETLHIEHFDLNSLLPNYLGSFRYSGSLTTPPFTEGVSWIDLASPLYLSGNQIDAFKSLFPEGNSREVQDLNGRIVLTDVPGFVSILGHSNPNLLGALIPGLEASAAVTADLSKLATSVPEPSTYGMLLAGLAVISFIGIRRRPSPTGAA
;
A
#
# COMPACT_ATOMS: atom_id res chain seq x y z
N MET A 1 -3.24 -19.82 -13.45
CA MET A 1 -4.61 -19.65 -12.90
C MET A 1 -4.74 -20.65 -11.75
N ASN A 2 -4.57 -20.17 -10.51
CA ASN A 2 -4.44 -21.02 -9.32
C ASN A 2 -5.78 -21.65 -8.93
N GLU A 3 -5.73 -22.90 -8.40
CA GLU A 3 -6.92 -23.67 -7.96
C GLU A 3 -7.75 -22.96 -6.89
N THR A 4 -7.15 -22.12 -6.03
CA THR A 4 -7.85 -21.30 -5.03
C THR A 4 -8.73 -20.23 -5.66
N SER A 5 -8.30 -19.61 -6.75
CA SER A 5 -9.12 -18.66 -7.53
C SER A 5 -10.32 -19.35 -8.18
N ARG A 6 -10.13 -20.60 -8.66
CA ARG A 6 -11.24 -21.43 -9.20
C ARG A 6 -12.25 -21.82 -8.12
N SER A 7 -11.79 -22.17 -6.92
CA SER A 7 -12.69 -22.61 -5.84
C SER A 7 -13.57 -21.48 -5.30
N LEU A 8 -13.07 -20.26 -5.18
CA LEU A 8 -13.90 -19.09 -4.78
C LEU A 8 -14.93 -18.73 -5.86
N ARG A 9 -14.56 -18.83 -7.14
CA ARG A 9 -15.46 -18.57 -8.28
C ARG A 9 -16.59 -19.58 -8.36
N VAL A 10 -16.27 -20.86 -8.13
CA VAL A 10 -17.28 -21.94 -8.08
C VAL A 10 -18.21 -21.76 -6.87
N ALA A 11 -17.70 -21.37 -5.70
CA ALA A 11 -18.52 -21.12 -4.52
C ALA A 11 -19.48 -19.93 -4.69
N ALA A 12 -19.04 -18.85 -5.31
CA ALA A 12 -19.89 -17.69 -5.62
C ALA A 12 -20.96 -18.01 -6.66
N LEU A 13 -20.63 -18.82 -7.68
CA LEU A 13 -21.58 -19.26 -8.70
C LEU A 13 -22.62 -20.23 -8.12
N ILE A 14 -22.22 -21.14 -7.24
CA ILE A 14 -23.13 -22.09 -6.57
C ILE A 14 -24.08 -21.35 -5.62
N LEU A 15 -23.63 -20.33 -4.91
CA LEU A 15 -24.48 -19.53 -4.00
C LEU A 15 -25.53 -18.72 -4.77
N ALA A 16 -25.20 -18.24 -5.97
CA ALA A 16 -26.14 -17.51 -6.84
C ALA A 16 -27.26 -18.42 -7.41
N LEU A 17 -27.01 -19.71 -7.63
CA LEU A 17 -27.96 -20.65 -8.15
C LEU A 17 -29.07 -21.02 -7.16
N PHE A 18 -28.95 -20.74 -5.87
CA PHE A 18 -29.92 -21.08 -4.83
C PHE A 18 -30.83 -19.91 -4.41
N LEU A 19 -30.70 -18.73 -5.01
CA LEU A 19 -31.58 -17.59 -4.73
C LEU A 19 -32.74 -17.56 -5.73
N PRO A 20 -34.01 -17.71 -5.31
CA PRO A 20 -35.17 -17.66 -6.20
C PRO A 20 -35.28 -16.27 -6.86
N GLY A 21 -35.16 -16.21 -8.17
CA GLY A 21 -35.26 -15.00 -8.97
C GLY A 21 -33.94 -14.50 -9.57
N PHE A 22 -32.82 -15.20 -9.39
CA PHE A 22 -31.56 -14.89 -10.05
C PHE A 22 -31.61 -15.34 -11.52
N ASN A 23 -31.52 -14.39 -12.43
CA ASN A 23 -31.42 -14.68 -13.86
C ASN A 23 -29.99 -15.09 -14.20
N THR A 24 -29.81 -16.19 -14.97
CA THR A 24 -28.51 -16.71 -15.42
C THR A 24 -27.68 -15.64 -16.13
N ALA A 25 -28.29 -14.74 -16.90
CA ALA A 25 -27.63 -13.60 -17.54
C ALA A 25 -27.02 -12.60 -16.53
N TYR A 26 -27.60 -12.49 -15.33
CA TYR A 26 -27.07 -11.65 -14.27
C TYR A 26 -25.89 -12.33 -13.57
N ALA A 27 -25.93 -13.63 -13.39
CA ALA A 27 -24.83 -14.43 -12.86
C ALA A 27 -23.63 -14.44 -13.81
N ASP A 28 -23.84 -14.55 -15.12
CA ASP A 28 -22.79 -14.47 -16.13
C ASP A 28 -22.19 -13.07 -16.22
N THR A 29 -22.99 -12.01 -16.05
CA THR A 29 -22.50 -10.62 -15.99
C THR A 29 -21.70 -10.36 -14.72
N LEU A 30 -22.12 -10.91 -13.57
CA LEU A 30 -21.37 -10.85 -12.32
C LEU A 30 -20.07 -11.66 -12.41
N ALA A 31 -20.11 -12.85 -12.97
CA ALA A 31 -18.94 -13.69 -13.18
C ALA A 31 -17.92 -13.02 -14.12
N SER A 32 -18.38 -12.47 -15.25
CA SER A 32 -17.50 -11.74 -16.17
C SER A 32 -16.94 -10.44 -15.55
N LYS A 33 -17.71 -9.77 -14.69
CA LYS A 33 -17.24 -8.60 -13.94
C LYS A 33 -16.25 -8.97 -12.84
N LEU A 34 -16.42 -10.12 -12.17
CA LEU A 34 -15.43 -10.67 -11.23
C LEU A 34 -14.15 -11.16 -11.93
N GLU A 35 -14.26 -11.69 -13.14
CA GLU A 35 -13.10 -12.10 -13.96
C GLU A 35 -12.22 -10.92 -14.38
N LEU A 36 -12.79 -9.71 -14.45
CA LEU A 36 -12.09 -8.47 -14.79
C LEU A 36 -11.51 -7.72 -13.59
N MET A 37 -11.73 -8.22 -12.36
CA MET A 37 -11.21 -7.57 -11.15
C MET A 37 -9.85 -8.16 -10.81
N GLU A 38 -8.82 -7.77 -11.58
CA GLU A 38 -7.44 -8.15 -11.32
C GLU A 38 -6.88 -7.35 -10.16
N ALA A 39 -6.21 -8.06 -9.22
CA ALA A 39 -5.54 -7.45 -8.07
C ALA A 39 -4.10 -7.07 -8.45
N GLN A 40 -3.96 -6.15 -9.39
CA GLN A 40 -2.68 -5.76 -9.97
C GLN A 40 -2.00 -4.61 -9.21
N SER A 41 -0.66 -4.56 -9.30
CA SER A 41 0.22 -3.49 -8.78
C SER A 41 1.05 -2.90 -9.93
N PRO A 42 1.54 -1.64 -9.77
CA PRO A 42 1.32 -0.69 -8.67
C PRO A 42 -0.05 -0.01 -8.70
N ILE A 43 -0.34 0.84 -7.71
CA ILE A 43 -1.60 1.60 -7.62
C ILE A 43 -1.34 3.09 -7.30
N ASP A 44 -2.33 3.95 -7.51
CA ASP A 44 -2.37 5.30 -6.96
C ASP A 44 -3.00 5.26 -5.55
N ILE A 45 -2.19 5.49 -4.52
CA ILE A 45 -2.61 5.52 -3.11
C ILE A 45 -3.23 6.89 -2.83
N ARG A 46 -4.55 6.95 -2.69
CA ARG A 46 -5.29 8.20 -2.57
C ARG A 46 -5.90 8.38 -1.19
N SER A 47 -5.79 9.60 -0.67
CA SER A 47 -6.33 9.96 0.65
C SER A 47 -7.86 9.93 0.73
N ASP A 48 -8.54 9.97 -0.40
CA ASP A 48 -10.01 9.91 -0.51
C ASP A 48 -10.57 8.48 -0.60
N SER A 49 -9.72 7.48 -0.86
CA SER A 49 -10.11 6.07 -1.03
C SER A 49 -9.33 5.11 -0.12
N THR A 50 -8.47 5.65 0.75
CA THR A 50 -7.72 4.88 1.75
C THR A 50 -8.46 4.91 3.09
N TYR A 51 -8.36 3.81 3.86
CA TYR A 51 -9.01 3.66 5.17
C TYR A 51 -7.98 3.69 6.29
N TYR A 52 -8.19 4.56 7.28
CA TYR A 52 -7.34 4.63 8.46
C TYR A 52 -7.70 3.56 9.49
N GLY A 53 -6.68 2.90 10.05
CA GLY A 53 -6.86 1.90 11.11
C GLY A 53 -5.59 1.62 11.90
N ASN A 54 -5.76 0.90 13.01
CA ASN A 54 -4.62 0.44 13.81
C ASN A 54 -4.08 -0.86 13.19
N LEU A 55 -3.02 -0.74 12.38
CA LEU A 55 -2.42 -1.86 11.67
C LEU A 55 -1.41 -2.63 12.54
N PRO A 56 -1.22 -3.93 12.30
CA PRO A 56 -0.17 -4.70 12.96
C PRO A 56 1.21 -4.06 12.77
N LYS A 57 2.00 -4.04 13.85
CA LYS A 57 3.35 -3.45 13.83
C LYS A 57 4.28 -4.22 12.92
N LEU A 58 5.10 -3.49 12.19
CA LEU A 58 6.21 -4.03 11.40
C LEU A 58 7.42 -4.16 12.31
N ASN A 59 7.90 -5.40 12.50
CA ASN A 59 9.09 -5.66 13.32
C ASN A 59 10.18 -6.22 12.40
N PHE A 60 11.02 -5.33 11.89
CA PHE A 60 12.19 -5.69 11.09
C PHE A 60 13.35 -6.11 11.98
N ASN A 61 14.07 -7.15 11.57
CA ASN A 61 15.35 -7.56 12.11
C ASN A 61 16.32 -7.75 10.93
N LEU A 62 17.06 -6.69 10.61
CA LEU A 62 17.98 -6.63 9.49
C LEU A 62 19.42 -6.57 10.00
N ASN A 63 20.32 -7.31 9.35
CA ASN A 63 21.73 -7.29 9.69
C ASN A 63 22.35 -5.93 9.36
N SER A 64 23.11 -5.38 10.28
CA SER A 64 23.81 -4.09 10.13
C SER A 64 25.17 -4.21 9.44
N ASP A 65 25.63 -5.43 9.16
CA ASP A 65 26.92 -5.69 8.52
C ASP A 65 26.86 -6.97 7.71
N THR A 66 26.38 -6.89 6.46
CA THR A 66 26.25 -8.04 5.55
C THR A 66 26.97 -7.82 4.23
N ALA A 67 27.41 -8.89 3.61
CA ALA A 67 27.90 -8.84 2.23
C ALA A 67 26.71 -8.74 1.28
N LEU A 68 26.82 -7.84 0.29
CA LEU A 68 25.79 -7.59 -0.70
C LEU A 68 26.34 -7.80 -2.11
N THR A 69 25.58 -8.51 -2.94
CA THR A 69 25.85 -8.63 -4.37
C THR A 69 24.85 -7.81 -5.14
N VAL A 70 25.34 -6.77 -5.82
CA VAL A 70 24.51 -5.86 -6.63
C VAL A 70 24.71 -6.19 -8.10
N ILE A 71 23.62 -6.35 -8.84
CA ILE A 71 23.62 -6.69 -10.27
C ILE A 71 22.72 -5.73 -11.04
N ASN A 72 22.99 -5.58 -12.32
CA ASN A 72 22.06 -5.02 -13.29
C ASN A 72 21.23 -6.18 -13.86
N ASN A 73 19.94 -6.20 -13.55
CA ASN A 73 19.03 -7.28 -13.95
C ASN A 73 18.27 -6.95 -15.26
N GLY A 74 18.91 -6.31 -16.21
CA GLY A 74 18.32 -5.75 -17.44
C GLY A 74 17.82 -6.76 -18.48
N SER A 75 17.24 -7.89 -18.06
CA SER A 75 16.62 -8.85 -18.99
C SER A 75 15.22 -8.39 -19.43
N PRO A 76 14.85 -8.54 -20.73
CA PRO A 76 13.50 -8.23 -21.21
C PRO A 76 12.40 -9.06 -20.54
N ASP A 77 12.73 -10.28 -20.11
CA ASP A 77 11.81 -11.23 -19.49
C ASP A 77 11.76 -11.11 -17.95
N HIS A 78 12.58 -10.22 -17.40
CA HIS A 78 12.70 -9.95 -15.98
C HIS A 78 12.69 -8.44 -15.73
N GLU A 79 12.64 -8.09 -14.48
CA GLU A 79 12.73 -6.72 -14.00
C GLU A 79 14.04 -6.04 -14.47
N LYS A 80 13.92 -4.99 -15.28
CA LYS A 80 15.07 -4.16 -15.68
C LYS A 80 15.40 -3.21 -14.55
N THR A 81 16.33 -3.58 -13.67
CA THR A 81 16.69 -2.75 -12.52
C THR A 81 18.10 -3.05 -12.01
N ILE A 82 18.57 -2.22 -11.10
CA ILE A 82 19.70 -2.52 -10.21
C ILE A 82 19.14 -3.21 -8.97
N ARG A 83 19.61 -4.43 -8.71
CA ARG A 83 19.13 -5.28 -7.63
C ARG A 83 20.26 -5.67 -6.67
N GLY A 84 20.03 -5.45 -5.37
CA GLY A 84 20.88 -5.96 -4.31
C GLY A 84 20.34 -7.30 -3.80
N ASN A 85 21.08 -8.39 -4.05
CA ASN A 85 20.73 -9.72 -3.54
C ASN A 85 21.20 -9.88 -2.10
N VAL A 86 20.31 -10.33 -1.23
CA VAL A 86 20.57 -10.52 0.19
C VAL A 86 20.69 -12.02 0.49
N SER A 87 21.72 -12.41 1.23
CA SER A 87 21.91 -13.81 1.62
C SER A 87 20.81 -14.27 2.59
N PRO A 88 20.39 -15.54 2.55
CA PRO A 88 19.40 -16.07 3.47
C PRO A 88 19.79 -15.87 4.93
N GLY A 89 18.86 -15.38 5.76
CA GLY A 89 19.08 -15.14 7.18
C GLY A 89 19.55 -13.74 7.55
N GLU A 90 19.95 -12.91 6.57
CA GLU A 90 20.46 -11.56 6.82
C GLU A 90 19.35 -10.52 7.10
N GLY A 91 18.11 -10.85 6.82
CA GLY A 91 16.99 -9.94 7.10
C GLY A 91 15.66 -10.65 7.27
N THR A 92 14.88 -10.24 8.27
CA THR A 92 13.52 -10.73 8.47
C THR A 92 12.55 -9.61 8.82
N LEU A 93 11.28 -9.82 8.51
CA LEU A 93 10.14 -9.04 8.97
C LEU A 93 9.17 -9.96 9.70
N MET A 94 8.85 -9.64 10.96
CA MET A 94 7.76 -10.27 11.70
C MET A 94 6.51 -9.41 11.58
N LEU A 95 5.44 -9.98 11.03
CA LEU A 95 4.15 -9.32 10.87
C LEU A 95 3.03 -10.26 11.34
N SER A 96 2.27 -9.84 12.36
CA SER A 96 1.18 -10.65 12.95
C SER A 96 1.60 -12.06 13.40
N GLY A 97 2.84 -12.22 13.87
CA GLY A 97 3.39 -13.52 14.29
C GLY A 97 3.90 -14.39 13.13
N HIS A 98 3.81 -13.91 11.89
CA HIS A 98 4.34 -14.58 10.70
C HIS A 98 5.69 -13.99 10.29
N GLN A 99 6.66 -14.85 9.97
CA GLN A 99 8.00 -14.46 9.57
C GLN A 99 8.14 -14.44 8.05
N TRP A 100 8.70 -13.34 7.56
CA TRP A 100 9.07 -13.11 6.17
C TRP A 100 10.58 -12.91 6.08
N ASN A 101 11.24 -13.52 5.09
CA ASN A 101 12.69 -13.45 4.90
C ASN A 101 13.02 -12.53 3.72
N LEU A 102 13.91 -11.57 3.94
CA LEU A 102 14.36 -10.65 2.90
C LEU A 102 15.21 -11.41 1.88
N ALA A 103 14.82 -11.36 0.61
CA ALA A 103 15.54 -12.01 -0.49
C ALA A 103 16.39 -11.02 -1.29
N GLN A 104 15.84 -9.82 -1.56
CA GLN A 104 16.49 -8.81 -2.39
C GLN A 104 15.82 -7.45 -2.21
N PHE A 105 16.48 -6.39 -2.69
CA PHE A 105 15.87 -5.10 -2.93
C PHE A 105 16.30 -4.54 -4.29
N HIS A 106 15.48 -3.66 -4.86
CA HIS A 106 15.72 -3.08 -6.19
C HIS A 106 15.04 -1.71 -6.32
N PHE A 107 15.27 -1.05 -7.47
CA PHE A 107 14.88 0.33 -7.66
C PHE A 107 14.12 0.56 -8.97
N HIS A 108 13.19 1.51 -8.94
CA HIS A 108 12.44 1.99 -10.10
C HIS A 108 12.58 3.50 -10.29
N THR A 109 12.50 3.97 -11.53
CA THR A 109 12.45 5.38 -11.90
C THR A 109 11.50 5.59 -13.08
N PRO A 110 10.48 6.51 -12.95
CA PRO A 110 10.00 7.13 -11.70
C PRO A 110 9.49 6.10 -10.70
N SER A 111 8.87 6.54 -9.59
CA SER A 111 8.17 5.61 -8.68
C SER A 111 7.07 4.87 -9.44
N GLU A 112 6.83 3.60 -9.06
CA GLU A 112 5.75 2.80 -9.60
C GLU A 112 4.43 3.17 -8.94
N HIS A 113 4.40 3.29 -7.60
CA HIS A 113 3.24 3.81 -6.89
C HIS A 113 3.14 5.33 -7.04
N LEU A 114 1.87 5.80 -7.01
CA LEU A 114 1.59 7.22 -6.89
C LEU A 114 0.98 7.50 -5.52
N ILE A 115 1.27 8.69 -4.99
CA ILE A 115 0.61 9.20 -3.79
C ILE A 115 -0.24 10.42 -4.18
N ASN A 116 -1.57 10.27 -4.17
CA ASN A 116 -2.52 11.29 -4.64
C ASN A 116 -2.20 11.79 -6.06
N GLY A 117 -1.89 10.88 -6.99
CA GLY A 117 -1.58 11.16 -8.38
C GLY A 117 -0.17 11.69 -8.63
N ARG A 118 0.72 11.75 -7.61
CA ARG A 118 2.09 12.24 -7.76
C ARG A 118 3.09 11.09 -7.70
N ALA A 119 3.94 11.00 -8.70
CA ALA A 119 5.12 10.12 -8.70
C ALA A 119 6.29 10.79 -7.98
N SER A 120 7.07 9.98 -7.26
CA SER A 120 8.39 10.35 -6.75
C SER A 120 9.49 10.11 -7.82
N PRO A 121 10.66 10.75 -7.70
CA PRO A 121 11.75 10.53 -8.66
C PRO A 121 12.18 9.08 -8.83
N MET A 122 12.10 8.29 -7.76
CA MET A 122 12.39 6.85 -7.75
C MET A 122 11.58 6.16 -6.65
N GLU A 123 11.56 4.84 -6.69
CA GLU A 123 11.01 3.96 -5.64
C GLU A 123 11.96 2.79 -5.40
N MET A 124 11.99 2.30 -4.17
CA MET A 124 12.73 1.10 -3.77
C MET A 124 11.75 0.05 -3.28
N HIS A 125 11.95 -1.19 -3.71
CA HIS A 125 11.22 -2.36 -3.22
C HIS A 125 12.14 -3.29 -2.45
N LEU A 126 11.72 -3.73 -1.26
CA LEU A 126 12.33 -4.83 -0.53
C LEU A 126 11.40 -6.05 -0.68
N VAL A 127 11.90 -7.11 -1.28
CA VAL A 127 11.13 -8.33 -1.56
C VAL A 127 11.41 -9.38 -0.50
N PHE A 128 10.35 -9.79 0.18
CA PHE A 128 10.36 -10.83 1.21
C PHE A 128 9.57 -12.05 0.72
N SER A 129 9.96 -13.23 1.20
CA SER A 129 9.18 -14.45 1.04
C SER A 129 9.03 -15.20 2.37
N ASP A 130 7.95 -15.97 2.49
CA ASP A 130 7.77 -16.90 3.60
C ASP A 130 8.22 -18.32 3.24
N ALA A 131 8.03 -19.27 4.17
CA ALA A 131 8.39 -20.68 3.97
C ALA A 131 7.52 -21.42 2.93
N ALA A 132 6.41 -20.81 2.50
CA ALA A 132 5.51 -21.34 1.47
C ALA A 132 5.63 -20.59 0.14
N ASP A 133 6.70 -19.79 -0.03
CA ASP A 133 6.97 -18.93 -1.19
C ASP A 133 5.89 -17.87 -1.46
N ASN A 134 5.08 -17.52 -0.47
CA ASN A 134 4.25 -16.33 -0.57
C ASN A 134 5.15 -15.08 -0.55
N LEU A 135 4.72 -14.03 -1.26
CA LEU A 135 5.51 -12.80 -1.40
C LEU A 135 4.89 -11.64 -0.62
N LEU A 136 5.78 -10.88 0.02
CA LEU A 136 5.49 -9.58 0.60
C LEU A 136 6.52 -8.58 0.09
N VAL A 137 6.04 -7.44 -0.42
CA VAL A 137 6.92 -6.37 -0.90
C VAL A 137 6.72 -5.13 -0.03
N VAL A 138 7.84 -4.56 0.41
CA VAL A 138 7.86 -3.27 1.11
C VAL A 138 8.36 -2.22 0.14
N GLY A 139 7.45 -1.33 -0.28
CA GLY A 139 7.73 -0.18 -1.12
C GLY A 139 8.21 1.01 -0.29
N ARG A 140 9.06 1.83 -0.86
CA ARG A 140 9.50 3.09 -0.27
C ARG A 140 9.85 4.10 -1.34
N ASP A 141 9.12 5.20 -1.37
CA ASP A 141 9.42 6.34 -2.24
C ASP A 141 10.82 6.88 -2.01
N ILE A 142 11.46 7.34 -3.08
CA ILE A 142 12.76 8.03 -3.04
C ILE A 142 12.58 9.44 -3.55
N GLU A 143 12.86 10.40 -2.67
CA GLU A 143 12.82 11.83 -2.97
C GLU A 143 14.21 12.41 -3.13
N GLN A 144 14.32 13.51 -3.86
CA GLN A 144 15.59 14.22 -3.99
C GLN A 144 15.91 15.01 -2.73
N GLY A 145 17.02 14.65 -2.10
CA GLY A 145 17.60 15.35 -0.96
C GLY A 145 18.74 16.28 -1.36
N LEU A 146 19.13 17.16 -0.44
CA LEU A 146 20.23 18.12 -0.65
C LEU A 146 21.62 17.46 -0.55
N PHE A 147 21.73 16.34 0.16
CA PHE A 147 23.01 15.72 0.46
C PHE A 147 23.08 14.29 -0.08
N LYS A 148 24.32 13.84 -0.40
CA LYS A 148 24.60 12.47 -0.77
C LYS A 148 24.17 11.54 0.35
N ASN A 149 23.34 10.54 0.03
CA ASN A 149 23.04 9.45 0.92
C ASN A 149 24.29 8.58 1.08
N ARG A 150 24.93 8.69 2.24
CA ARG A 150 26.20 8.00 2.51
C ARG A 150 26.03 6.47 2.68
N PRO A 151 25.03 5.96 3.41
CA PRO A 151 24.77 4.52 3.50
C PRO A 151 24.59 3.81 2.16
N LEU A 152 23.89 4.45 1.21
CA LEU A 152 23.65 3.90 -0.11
C LEU A 152 24.74 4.29 -1.12
N ALA A 153 25.72 5.11 -0.74
CA ALA A 153 26.81 5.51 -1.62
C ALA A 153 27.59 4.35 -2.23
N PRO A 154 27.87 3.22 -1.52
CA PRO A 154 28.55 2.09 -2.14
C PRO A 154 27.84 1.55 -3.37
N ILE A 155 26.49 1.56 -3.39
CA ILE A 155 25.68 1.13 -4.53
C ILE A 155 25.70 2.19 -5.64
N PHE A 156 25.31 3.42 -5.32
CA PHE A 156 25.07 4.49 -6.31
C PHE A 156 26.34 5.15 -6.85
N SER A 157 27.52 4.84 -6.29
CA SER A 157 28.80 5.34 -6.83
C SER A 157 29.41 4.47 -7.89
N ASP A 158 28.97 3.21 -8.01
CA ASP A 158 29.52 2.24 -8.93
C ASP A 158 28.45 1.25 -9.41
N LEU A 159 27.38 1.80 -9.98
CA LEU A 159 26.25 1.00 -10.49
C LEU A 159 26.70 0.10 -11.64
N PRO A 160 26.42 -1.23 -11.62
CA PRO A 160 26.67 -2.12 -12.74
C PRO A 160 26.03 -1.59 -14.03
N GLN A 161 26.84 -1.35 -15.06
CA GLN A 161 26.39 -0.73 -16.31
C GLN A 161 25.75 -1.76 -17.26
N THR A 162 26.16 -3.01 -17.14
CA THR A 162 25.70 -4.12 -17.98
C THR A 162 25.23 -5.29 -17.12
N THR A 163 24.50 -6.22 -17.71
CA THR A 163 24.03 -7.46 -17.05
C THR A 163 25.15 -8.42 -16.69
N GLU A 164 26.34 -8.22 -17.22
CA GLU A 164 27.52 -9.05 -16.96
C GLU A 164 28.33 -8.52 -15.76
N GLU A 165 28.12 -7.27 -15.38
CA GLU A 165 28.82 -6.65 -14.28
C GLU A 165 28.15 -6.96 -12.95
N THR A 166 28.98 -7.16 -11.93
CA THR A 166 28.55 -7.41 -10.56
C THR A 166 29.37 -6.56 -9.60
N LEU A 167 28.68 -5.82 -8.74
CA LEU A 167 29.31 -5.07 -7.65
C LEU A 167 29.20 -5.87 -6.35
N HIS A 168 30.33 -6.15 -5.72
CA HIS A 168 30.40 -6.79 -4.41
C HIS A 168 30.70 -5.73 -3.35
N ILE A 169 29.83 -5.68 -2.32
CA ILE A 169 29.98 -4.79 -1.16
C ILE A 169 30.14 -5.71 0.07
N GLU A 170 31.28 -5.66 0.73
CA GLU A 170 31.57 -6.56 1.86
C GLU A 170 30.82 -6.18 3.14
N HIS A 171 30.61 -4.87 3.33
CA HIS A 171 29.99 -4.31 4.54
C HIS A 171 28.84 -3.40 4.16
N PHE A 172 27.60 -3.84 4.34
CA PHE A 172 26.40 -3.07 4.08
C PHE A 172 25.42 -3.19 5.24
N ASP A 173 24.95 -2.05 5.72
CA ASP A 173 23.91 -1.98 6.75
C ASP A 173 22.52 -1.99 6.11
N LEU A 174 21.83 -3.15 6.17
CA LEU A 174 20.47 -3.29 5.64
C LEU A 174 19.46 -2.39 6.36
N ASN A 175 19.72 -1.96 7.62
CA ASN A 175 18.81 -1.04 8.31
C ASN A 175 18.79 0.35 7.66
N SER A 176 19.81 0.70 6.88
CA SER A 176 19.85 1.95 6.11
C SER A 176 18.74 2.07 5.05
N LEU A 177 18.14 0.95 4.66
CA LEU A 177 17.01 0.89 3.74
C LEU A 177 15.68 1.29 4.40
N LEU A 178 15.60 1.27 5.74
CA LEU A 178 14.38 1.55 6.48
C LEU A 178 14.36 2.96 7.08
N PRO A 179 13.17 3.58 7.20
CA PRO A 179 13.00 4.80 7.97
C PRO A 179 12.82 4.51 9.47
N ASN A 180 12.97 5.54 10.30
CA ASN A 180 12.65 5.44 11.73
C ASN A 180 11.13 5.34 11.99
N TYR A 181 10.31 5.97 11.14
CA TYR A 181 8.86 5.91 11.21
C TYR A 181 8.32 4.92 10.17
N LEU A 182 7.65 3.87 10.63
CA LEU A 182 7.16 2.76 9.84
C LEU A 182 5.65 2.85 9.49
N GLY A 183 5.05 4.04 9.60
CA GLY A 183 3.69 4.26 9.11
C GLY A 183 3.59 3.90 7.63
N SER A 184 2.50 3.24 7.24
CA SER A 184 2.45 2.53 5.96
C SER A 184 1.07 2.52 5.32
N PHE A 185 1.04 2.24 4.03
CA PHE A 185 -0.14 1.90 3.24
C PHE A 185 -0.08 0.42 2.88
N ARG A 186 -1.19 -0.32 3.04
CA ARG A 186 -1.18 -1.78 2.83
C ARG A 186 -2.35 -2.22 1.98
N TYR A 187 -2.06 -3.09 1.01
CA TYR A 187 -3.06 -3.65 0.12
C TYR A 187 -2.61 -5.01 -0.45
N SER A 188 -3.51 -5.77 -1.05
CA SER A 188 -3.19 -6.99 -1.79
C SER A 188 -3.06 -6.67 -3.28
N GLY A 189 -1.99 -7.14 -3.92
CA GLY A 189 -1.69 -6.85 -5.30
C GLY A 189 -0.93 -7.97 -6.02
N SER A 190 -0.06 -7.57 -6.94
CA SER A 190 0.74 -8.45 -7.79
C SER A 190 2.21 -8.08 -7.77
N LEU A 191 3.05 -8.88 -8.44
CA LEU A 191 4.33 -8.40 -8.94
C LEU A 191 4.10 -7.28 -9.96
N THR A 192 5.03 -6.34 -10.04
CA THR A 192 5.02 -5.25 -11.04
C THR A 192 5.76 -5.63 -12.32
N THR A 193 6.33 -6.83 -12.36
CA THR A 193 7.05 -7.38 -13.51
C THR A 193 6.37 -8.65 -14.04
N PRO A 194 6.52 -8.97 -15.35
CA PRO A 194 5.94 -10.19 -15.91
C PRO A 194 6.35 -11.45 -15.14
N PRO A 195 5.42 -12.38 -14.92
CA PRO A 195 4.06 -12.47 -15.47
C PRO A 195 2.99 -11.79 -14.61
N PHE A 196 3.33 -10.78 -13.76
CA PHE A 196 2.41 -9.99 -12.96
C PHE A 196 1.57 -10.84 -11.98
N THR A 197 2.20 -11.85 -11.41
CA THR A 197 1.57 -12.82 -10.51
C THR A 197 0.92 -12.13 -9.31
N GLU A 198 -0.36 -12.40 -9.10
CA GLU A 198 -1.14 -11.89 -7.97
C GLU A 198 -0.86 -12.64 -6.67
N GLY A 199 -1.42 -12.13 -5.56
CA GLY A 199 -1.25 -12.70 -4.21
C GLY A 199 -0.05 -12.11 -3.47
N VAL A 200 0.49 -11.00 -3.93
CA VAL A 200 1.54 -10.25 -3.26
C VAL A 200 0.94 -9.32 -2.20
N SER A 201 1.45 -9.41 -0.97
CA SER A 201 1.13 -8.44 0.09
C SER A 201 2.01 -7.20 -0.06
N TRP A 202 1.41 -6.04 -0.24
CA TRP A 202 2.11 -4.76 -0.38
C TRP A 202 2.05 -3.92 0.90
N ILE A 203 3.19 -3.33 1.25
CA ILE A 203 3.38 -2.40 2.37
C ILE A 203 4.21 -1.23 1.89
N ASP A 204 3.59 -0.09 1.55
CA ASP A 204 4.30 1.11 1.16
C ASP A 204 4.56 2.00 2.38
N LEU A 205 5.84 2.26 2.67
CA LEU A 205 6.24 3.09 3.80
C LEU A 205 6.04 4.58 3.49
N ALA A 206 5.31 5.28 4.35
CA ALA A 206 4.99 6.68 4.16
C ALA A 206 6.20 7.63 4.25
N SER A 207 7.30 7.18 4.87
CA SER A 207 8.52 7.98 5.01
C SER A 207 9.48 7.74 3.85
N PRO A 208 9.73 8.73 2.97
CA PRO A 208 10.61 8.54 1.84
C PRO A 208 12.07 8.33 2.23
N LEU A 209 12.82 7.70 1.36
CA LEU A 209 14.27 7.70 1.34
C LEU A 209 14.76 8.94 0.57
N TYR A 210 15.87 9.53 0.98
CA TYR A 210 16.43 10.70 0.29
C TYR A 210 17.75 10.32 -0.36
N LEU A 211 17.86 10.57 -1.68
CA LEU A 211 19.10 10.50 -2.46
C LEU A 211 19.46 11.89 -2.99
N SER A 212 20.75 12.18 -3.18
CA SER A 212 21.14 13.41 -3.87
C SER A 212 20.75 13.33 -5.36
N GLY A 213 20.62 14.49 -6.01
CA GLY A 213 20.35 14.55 -7.45
C GLY A 213 21.34 13.70 -8.27
N ASN A 214 22.64 13.75 -7.96
CA ASN A 214 23.66 12.95 -8.65
C ASN A 214 23.43 11.42 -8.49
N GLN A 215 22.94 10.96 -7.33
CA GLN A 215 22.64 9.53 -7.15
C GLN A 215 21.41 9.12 -7.96
N ILE A 216 20.38 9.96 -7.98
CA ILE A 216 19.18 9.76 -8.80
C ILE A 216 19.55 9.76 -10.30
N ASP A 217 20.34 10.74 -10.74
CA ASP A 217 20.74 10.88 -12.14
C ASP A 217 21.63 9.72 -12.59
N ALA A 218 22.50 9.19 -11.72
CA ALA A 218 23.30 8.00 -12.00
C ALA A 218 22.42 6.79 -12.31
N PHE A 219 21.35 6.56 -11.53
CA PHE A 219 20.40 5.48 -11.82
C PHE A 219 19.59 5.76 -13.09
N LYS A 220 19.05 6.96 -13.25
CA LYS A 220 18.27 7.34 -14.43
C LYS A 220 19.03 7.21 -15.72
N SER A 221 20.36 7.41 -15.72
CA SER A 221 21.19 7.26 -16.91
C SER A 221 21.24 5.83 -17.44
N LEU A 222 21.01 4.83 -16.58
CA LEU A 222 20.92 3.42 -16.97
C LEU A 222 19.54 3.07 -17.55
N PHE A 223 18.52 3.80 -17.13
CA PHE A 223 17.11 3.57 -17.51
C PHE A 223 16.48 4.89 -18.01
N PRO A 224 16.93 5.41 -19.18
CA PRO A 224 16.50 6.73 -19.65
C PRO A 224 15.02 6.81 -19.99
N GLU A 225 14.39 5.71 -20.32
CA GLU A 225 12.94 5.61 -20.58
C GLU A 225 12.15 5.24 -19.32
N GLY A 226 12.84 5.10 -18.17
CA GLY A 226 12.26 4.56 -16.95
C GLY A 226 12.19 3.03 -16.95
N ASN A 227 11.89 2.47 -15.78
CA ASN A 227 11.70 1.04 -15.57
C ASN A 227 10.50 0.73 -14.65
N SER A 228 9.57 1.67 -14.56
CA SER A 228 8.35 1.51 -13.78
C SER A 228 7.20 1.01 -14.64
N ARG A 229 6.30 0.24 -14.03
CA ARG A 229 5.02 -0.14 -14.59
C ARG A 229 3.99 0.98 -14.35
N GLU A 230 3.08 1.17 -15.29
CA GLU A 230 1.94 2.09 -15.10
C GLU A 230 1.03 1.60 -13.96
N VAL A 231 0.39 2.55 -13.27
CA VAL A 231 -0.57 2.26 -12.20
C VAL A 231 -1.77 1.46 -12.69
N GLN A 232 -2.26 0.60 -11.84
CA GLN A 232 -3.39 -0.29 -12.09
C GLN A 232 -4.60 0.15 -11.25
N ASP A 233 -5.79 -0.10 -11.75
CA ASP A 233 -7.03 0.20 -11.03
C ASP A 233 -7.13 -0.58 -9.73
N LEU A 234 -7.70 0.06 -8.71
CA LEU A 234 -7.97 -0.61 -7.42
C LEU A 234 -8.95 -1.78 -7.54
N ASN A 235 -9.85 -1.75 -8.52
CA ASN A 235 -10.83 -2.80 -8.78
C ASN A 235 -11.61 -3.21 -7.50
N GLY A 236 -11.98 -2.23 -6.67
CA GLY A 236 -12.70 -2.45 -5.42
C GLY A 236 -11.85 -2.96 -4.25
N ARG A 237 -10.53 -3.09 -4.43
CA ARG A 237 -9.61 -3.39 -3.31
C ARG A 237 -9.56 -2.23 -2.33
N ILE A 238 -9.23 -2.56 -1.10
CA ILE A 238 -9.08 -1.59 -0.02
C ILE A 238 -7.60 -1.34 0.24
N VAL A 239 -7.25 -0.07 0.37
CA VAL A 239 -5.97 0.36 0.91
C VAL A 239 -6.15 0.74 2.36
N LEU A 240 -5.37 0.16 3.25
CA LEU A 240 -5.34 0.45 4.68
C LEU A 240 -4.13 1.30 5.03
N THR A 241 -4.25 2.21 6.00
CA THR A 241 -3.12 2.99 6.49
C THR A 241 -3.18 3.21 8.00
N ASP A 242 -2.02 3.28 8.64
CA ASP A 242 -1.81 3.75 10.01
C ASP A 242 -1.10 5.12 10.05
N VAL A 243 -1.02 5.82 8.91
CA VAL A 243 -0.41 7.15 8.79
C VAL A 243 -1.39 8.21 9.27
N PRO A 244 -1.13 8.89 10.41
CA PRO A 244 -2.03 9.91 10.94
C PRO A 244 -2.18 11.09 9.97
N GLY A 245 -3.43 11.52 9.73
CA GLY A 245 -3.74 12.70 8.92
C GLY A 245 -3.64 12.49 7.41
N PHE A 246 -3.30 11.30 6.92
CA PHE A 246 -3.32 11.02 5.47
C PHE A 246 -4.75 10.96 4.93
N VAL A 247 -5.64 10.27 5.64
CA VAL A 247 -7.04 10.12 5.22
C VAL A 247 -7.79 11.42 5.45
N SER A 248 -8.49 11.90 4.46
CA SER A 248 -9.40 13.05 4.57
C SER A 248 -10.50 12.75 5.60
N ILE A 249 -10.92 13.77 6.39
CA ILE A 249 -11.98 13.67 7.41
C ILE A 249 -13.32 13.19 6.80
N LEU A 250 -13.48 13.26 5.50
CA LEU A 250 -14.61 12.71 4.73
C LEU A 250 -14.36 11.27 4.26
N GLY A 251 -13.16 10.73 4.47
CA GLY A 251 -12.76 9.38 4.08
C GLY A 251 -13.36 8.33 5.03
N HIS A 252 -13.97 7.38 4.45
CA HIS A 252 -14.77 6.28 4.99
C HIS A 252 -14.06 5.51 6.12
N SER A 253 -14.55 5.63 7.34
CA SER A 253 -14.29 4.67 8.41
C SER A 253 -15.34 3.54 8.32
N ASN A 254 -14.98 2.41 7.73
CA ASN A 254 -15.81 1.21 7.78
C ASN A 254 -15.10 0.14 8.63
N PRO A 255 -15.52 -0.06 9.89
CA PRO A 255 -14.85 -0.96 10.83
C PRO A 255 -14.98 -2.47 10.49
N ASN A 256 -15.88 -2.86 9.59
CA ASN A 256 -16.20 -4.27 9.33
C ASN A 256 -15.35 -4.93 8.23
N LEU A 257 -14.38 -4.24 7.66
CA LEU A 257 -13.61 -4.71 6.50
C LEU A 257 -12.22 -5.31 6.83
N LEU A 258 -11.79 -5.26 8.10
CA LEU A 258 -10.42 -5.63 8.48
C LEU A 258 -10.11 -7.13 8.35
N GLY A 259 -11.09 -8.01 8.40
CA GLY A 259 -10.88 -9.47 8.43
C GLY A 259 -10.80 -10.15 7.06
N ALA A 260 -11.14 -9.43 5.97
CA ALA A 260 -11.35 -10.06 4.66
C ALA A 260 -10.22 -9.79 3.64
N LEU A 261 -9.20 -8.98 3.95
CA LEU A 261 -8.53 -8.24 2.88
C LEU A 261 -7.05 -8.49 2.65
N ILE A 262 -6.34 -9.12 3.57
CA ILE A 262 -4.93 -9.48 3.34
C ILE A 262 -4.72 -10.92 3.82
N PRO A 263 -4.42 -11.90 2.95
CA PRO A 263 -4.01 -13.25 3.37
C PRO A 263 -2.78 -13.14 4.28
N GLY A 264 -2.87 -13.67 5.51
CA GLY A 264 -1.83 -13.55 6.54
C GLY A 264 -1.95 -12.33 7.45
N LEU A 265 -2.88 -11.39 7.20
CA LEU A 265 -3.24 -10.33 8.15
C LEU A 265 -4.48 -10.74 8.94
N GLU A 266 -4.38 -11.82 9.69
CA GLU A 266 -5.40 -12.20 10.68
C GLU A 266 -5.51 -11.06 11.69
N ALA A 267 -6.66 -10.38 11.71
CA ALA A 267 -6.94 -9.33 12.69
C ALA A 267 -6.83 -9.95 14.09
N SER A 268 -5.86 -9.49 14.89
CA SER A 268 -5.82 -9.89 16.29
C SER A 268 -7.13 -9.44 16.97
N ALA A 269 -7.63 -10.22 17.92
CA ALA A 269 -8.84 -9.91 18.69
C ALA A 269 -8.83 -8.50 19.31
N ALA A 270 -7.64 -7.89 19.48
CA ALA A 270 -7.45 -6.53 19.96
C ALA A 270 -7.90 -5.47 18.93
N VAL A 271 -7.73 -5.72 17.63
CA VAL A 271 -8.13 -4.79 16.55
C VAL A 271 -9.66 -4.75 16.42
N THR A 272 -10.32 -5.91 16.53
CA THR A 272 -11.79 -5.98 16.52
C THR A 272 -12.42 -5.33 17.76
N ALA A 273 -11.76 -5.41 18.92
CA ALA A 273 -12.27 -4.80 20.16
C ALA A 273 -12.15 -3.26 20.14
N ASP A 274 -11.12 -2.71 19.51
CA ASP A 274 -10.92 -1.26 19.44
C ASP A 274 -11.85 -0.61 18.39
N LEU A 275 -12.14 -1.32 17.31
CA LEU A 275 -13.11 -0.89 16.29
C LEU A 275 -14.54 -0.91 16.81
N SER A 276 -14.90 -1.83 17.72
CA SER A 276 -16.20 -1.84 18.35
C SER A 276 -16.42 -0.61 19.25
N LYS A 277 -15.36 -0.06 19.85
CA LYS A 277 -15.42 1.18 20.63
C LYS A 277 -15.62 2.42 19.76
N LEU A 278 -15.07 2.45 18.56
CA LEU A 278 -15.28 3.53 17.59
C LEU A 278 -16.70 3.51 17.03
N ALA A 279 -17.28 2.33 16.79
CA ALA A 279 -18.66 2.17 16.34
C ALA A 279 -19.68 2.67 17.37
N THR A 280 -19.37 2.61 18.68
CA THR A 280 -20.23 3.13 19.76
C THR A 280 -20.13 4.64 19.97
N SER A 281 -19.18 5.32 19.34
CA SER A 281 -18.99 6.78 19.43
C SER A 281 -19.70 7.57 18.33
N VAL A 282 -20.32 6.92 17.35
CA VAL A 282 -21.17 7.59 16.35
C VAL A 282 -22.52 7.88 17.00
N PRO A 283 -22.94 9.17 17.12
CA PRO A 283 -24.26 9.50 17.68
C PRO A 283 -25.36 8.84 16.85
N GLU A 284 -26.31 8.19 17.52
CA GLU A 284 -27.45 7.56 16.86
C GLU A 284 -28.24 8.56 16.00
N PRO A 285 -28.95 8.13 14.95
CA PRO A 285 -29.76 9.00 14.09
C PRO A 285 -30.75 9.87 14.85
N SER A 286 -31.22 9.41 16.02
CA SER A 286 -32.04 10.17 16.97
C SER A 286 -31.33 11.42 17.51
N THR A 287 -30.01 11.40 17.68
CA THR A 287 -29.22 12.54 18.16
C THR A 287 -29.17 13.66 17.14
N TYR A 288 -29.06 13.33 15.85
CA TYR A 288 -29.14 14.32 14.77
C TYR A 288 -30.55 14.90 14.64
N GLY A 289 -31.59 14.09 14.84
CA GLY A 289 -32.98 14.55 14.88
C GLY A 289 -33.22 15.55 16.04
N MET A 290 -32.69 15.29 17.21
CA MET A 290 -32.75 16.19 18.36
C MET A 290 -31.98 17.49 18.16
N LEU A 291 -30.81 17.44 17.52
CA LEU A 291 -29.98 18.61 17.16
C LEU A 291 -30.72 19.52 16.17
N LEU A 292 -31.30 18.92 15.11
CA LEU A 292 -32.10 19.64 14.11
C LEU A 292 -33.39 20.25 14.73
N ALA A 293 -34.07 19.53 15.61
CA ALA A 293 -35.22 20.05 16.33
C ALA A 293 -34.84 21.22 17.25
N GLY A 294 -33.69 21.13 17.94
CA GLY A 294 -33.18 22.22 18.79
C GLY A 294 -32.85 23.48 17.98
N LEU A 295 -32.21 23.33 16.81
CA LEU A 295 -31.92 24.44 15.91
C LEU A 295 -33.18 25.10 15.33
N ALA A 296 -34.22 24.30 15.03
CA ALA A 296 -35.51 24.83 14.57
C ALA A 296 -36.23 25.67 15.67
N VAL A 297 -36.18 25.24 16.94
CA VAL A 297 -36.75 25.98 18.05
C VAL A 297 -36.03 27.31 18.29
N ILE A 298 -34.69 27.31 18.21
CA ILE A 298 -33.90 28.54 18.36
C ILE A 298 -34.20 29.52 17.25
N SER A 299 -34.34 29.05 16.01
CA SER A 299 -34.72 29.89 14.86
C SER A 299 -36.12 30.50 15.01
N PHE A 300 -37.08 29.72 15.53
CA PHE A 300 -38.45 30.17 15.77
C PHE A 300 -38.54 31.23 16.88
N ILE A 301 -37.75 31.10 17.93
CA ILE A 301 -37.68 32.10 19.02
C ILE A 301 -37.02 33.39 18.55
N GLY A 302 -35.98 33.30 17.67
CA GLY A 302 -35.29 34.44 17.07
C GLY A 302 -36.21 35.30 16.15
N ILE A 303 -37.12 34.66 15.43
CA ILE A 303 -38.08 35.35 14.54
C ILE A 303 -39.15 36.11 15.33
N ARG A 304 -39.59 35.62 16.52
CA ARG A 304 -40.63 36.30 17.36
C ARG A 304 -40.11 37.53 18.10
N ARG A 305 -38.83 37.81 18.18
CA ARG A 305 -38.22 38.93 18.93
C ARG A 305 -37.85 40.16 18.05
N ARG A 306 -38.35 40.27 16.84
CA ARG A 306 -38.20 41.53 16.09
C ARG A 306 -39.22 42.53 16.55
N PRO A 307 -38.82 43.67 17.16
CA PRO A 307 -39.75 44.76 17.49
C PRO A 307 -40.26 45.38 16.21
N SER A 308 -41.57 45.70 16.19
CA SER A 308 -42.21 46.46 15.14
C SER A 308 -41.60 47.86 15.06
N PRO A 309 -41.35 48.44 13.86
CA PRO A 309 -40.92 49.82 13.75
C PRO A 309 -42.09 50.70 14.15
N THR A 310 -41.95 51.47 15.25
CA THR A 310 -42.85 52.56 15.61
C THR A 310 -42.71 53.65 14.58
N GLY A 311 -43.83 53.94 13.89
CA GLY A 311 -43.94 55.12 13.04
C GLY A 311 -43.85 56.39 13.87
N ALA A 312 -43.07 57.35 13.37
CA ALA A 312 -43.11 58.72 13.82
C ALA A 312 -43.64 59.57 12.65
N ALA A 313 -44.58 60.40 13.00
CA ALA A 313 -45.24 61.42 12.16
C ALA A 313 -44.27 62.53 11.73
#